data_05d9db65afb8ed8f6120d46ec9c345ca
#
_entry.id   05d9db65afb8ed8f6120d46ec9c345ca
#
_cell.length_a   1.000
_cell.length_b   1.000
_cell.length_c   1.000
_cell.angle_alpha   90.00
_cell.angle_beta   90.00
_cell.angle_gamma   90.00
#
_symmetry.space_group_name_H-M   'P 1'
#
loop_
_entity.id
_entity.type
_entity.pdbx_description
1 polymer ?
#
loop_
_entity_poly.entity_id
_entity_poly.type
_entity_poly.pdbx_seq_one_letter_code
_entity_poly.pdbx_strand_id
1 'polypeptide(L)'
;MGSSLGIAVGPDGIREHAERLLTGPVALRDLAVRFPEGRASSVEVLVEGSSFYPPMLADIRSASSSVHVNQFGFRPGRVGEEFANALVEKLREGIPVRLVVDRQGSDPEGGARGFYERLTQAGAEVCVVRATKPRAQRGVLGTGGGKHWNLGALGHIDHRKVVVVDGRIGWVGGAGIEDHFGDGRFHDLFLRVTGPVVEQLQLVFLAGFRWLGGEVPVSTLAELLPSADDADAQIPATVLHNAPGSFRPITEAIGRILDDATATLDVVNPYVTDRGMIRRIERAARRGVRVRLFVPANANNWACAAAQQHHHAALLDAGVRILEYPTMLHAKAFVRDGQELLAGTCNLEAWSLRRFFEIDLLVDSGSVAAQFDERFSAPAEAVSSPGRRLEGAKERARGAAFALLSPLL
;
A
#
# COMPACT_ATOMS: atom_id res chain seq x y z
N MET A 1 8.35 23.39 -11.55
CA MET A 1 9.15 22.49 -10.72
C MET A 1 9.00 22.97 -9.28
N GLY A 2 7.95 22.57 -8.57
CA GLY A 2 7.74 22.86 -7.17
C GLY A 2 8.11 21.59 -6.40
N SER A 3 9.18 21.64 -5.60
CA SER A 3 9.49 20.58 -4.64
C SER A 3 8.29 20.35 -3.76
N SER A 4 7.83 19.10 -3.65
CA SER A 4 6.81 18.70 -2.69
C SER A 4 7.41 18.80 -1.29
N LEU A 5 7.26 19.98 -0.67
CA LEU A 5 7.70 20.25 0.70
C LEU A 5 6.78 19.50 1.67
N GLY A 6 7.09 18.23 1.94
CA GLY A 6 6.56 17.53 3.11
C GLY A 6 7.24 18.05 4.39
N ILE A 7 6.62 17.76 5.53
CA ILE A 7 7.23 18.01 6.85
C ILE A 7 8.37 17.01 7.00
N ALA A 8 9.63 17.48 6.95
CA ALA A 8 10.77 16.65 7.24
C ALA A 8 10.84 16.38 8.76
N VAL A 9 10.80 15.11 9.13
CA VAL A 9 10.85 14.67 10.53
C VAL A 9 12.22 14.04 10.75
N GLY A 10 13.04 14.59 11.65
CA GLY A 10 14.29 13.98 12.10
C GLY A 10 14.04 12.73 12.96
N PRO A 11 15.10 12.00 13.36
CA PRO A 11 14.95 10.78 14.17
C PRO A 11 14.15 11.01 15.47
N ASP A 12 14.41 12.07 16.21
CA ASP A 12 13.66 12.45 17.41
C ASP A 12 12.30 13.10 17.08
N GLY A 13 12.13 13.58 15.86
CA GLY A 13 10.96 14.30 15.40
C GLY A 13 9.71 13.43 15.16
N ILE A 14 9.83 12.10 15.07
CA ILE A 14 8.68 11.19 14.95
C ILE A 14 7.78 11.32 16.19
N ARG A 15 8.37 11.27 17.37
CA ARG A 15 7.67 11.39 18.65
C ARG A 15 7.07 12.79 18.84
N GLU A 16 7.82 13.85 18.56
CA GLU A 16 7.33 15.23 18.62
C GLU A 16 6.16 15.44 17.64
N HIS A 17 6.28 14.92 16.43
CA HIS A 17 5.20 15.02 15.44
C HIS A 17 3.95 14.25 15.89
N ALA A 18 4.11 13.04 16.43
CA ALA A 18 3.01 12.25 16.98
C ALA A 18 2.33 13.00 18.15
N GLU A 19 3.09 13.56 19.10
CA GLU A 19 2.53 14.34 20.19
C GLU A 19 1.71 15.53 19.69
N ARG A 20 2.20 16.26 18.69
CA ARG A 20 1.45 17.35 18.05
C ARG A 20 0.16 16.87 17.39
N LEU A 21 0.19 15.72 16.69
CA LEU A 21 -1.00 15.11 16.10
C LEU A 21 -2.04 14.71 17.14
N LEU A 22 -1.59 14.25 18.32
CA LEU A 22 -2.47 13.79 19.39
C LEU A 22 -3.06 14.95 20.20
N THR A 23 -2.35 16.07 20.31
CA THR A 23 -2.79 17.23 21.13
C THR A 23 -3.51 18.33 20.38
N GLY A 24 -3.30 18.41 19.04
CA GLY A 24 -3.81 19.51 18.21
C GLY A 24 -4.81 19.07 17.14
N PRO A 25 -5.37 20.05 16.41
CA PRO A 25 -6.15 19.76 15.22
C PRO A 25 -5.24 19.29 14.09
N VAL A 26 -5.69 18.26 13.34
CA VAL A 26 -4.94 17.67 12.21
C VAL A 26 -5.54 18.11 10.89
N ALA A 27 -4.74 18.69 10.02
CA ALA A 27 -5.08 19.07 8.66
C ALA A 27 -4.43 18.12 7.65
N LEU A 28 -4.89 18.14 6.39
CA LEU A 28 -4.35 17.27 5.33
C LEU A 28 -2.83 17.47 5.13
N ARG A 29 -2.31 18.69 5.32
CA ARG A 29 -0.86 18.99 5.23
C ARG A 29 -0.03 18.27 6.30
N ASP A 30 -0.63 17.95 7.44
CA ASP A 30 0.06 17.27 8.56
C ASP A 30 0.26 15.77 8.26
N LEU A 31 -0.42 15.25 7.23
CA LEU A 31 -0.22 13.90 6.72
C LEU A 31 0.95 13.81 5.74
N ALA A 32 1.50 14.93 5.29
CA ALA A 32 2.61 14.99 4.34
C ALA A 32 3.97 14.92 5.08
N VAL A 33 4.27 13.77 5.68
CA VAL A 33 5.49 13.54 6.48
C VAL A 33 6.55 12.84 5.63
N ARG A 34 7.75 13.42 5.55
CA ARG A 34 8.92 12.80 4.93
C ARG A 34 9.84 12.27 6.01
N PHE A 35 9.98 10.96 6.05
CA PHE A 35 10.85 10.28 7.00
C PHE A 35 12.31 10.32 6.56
N PRO A 36 13.27 10.38 7.49
CA PRO A 36 14.66 10.05 7.22
C PRO A 36 14.78 8.56 6.93
N GLU A 37 15.95 8.13 6.46
CA GLU A 37 16.28 6.71 6.41
C GLU A 37 16.15 6.11 7.80
N GLY A 38 15.31 5.06 7.89
CA GLY A 38 15.10 4.28 9.10
C GLY A 38 15.82 2.94 9.01
N ARG A 39 15.61 2.11 10.03
CA ARG A 39 16.18 0.77 10.11
C ARG A 39 15.15 -0.24 10.56
N ALA A 40 15.26 -1.45 10.04
CA ALA A 40 14.51 -2.63 10.48
C ALA A 40 15.46 -3.62 11.15
N SER A 41 14.96 -4.33 12.15
CA SER A 41 15.62 -5.50 12.75
C SER A 41 15.37 -6.74 11.90
N SER A 42 14.16 -6.84 11.32
CA SER A 42 13.83 -7.87 10.34
C SER A 42 12.89 -7.34 9.26
N VAL A 43 13.05 -7.90 8.07
CA VAL A 43 12.09 -7.74 6.96
C VAL A 43 11.84 -9.12 6.37
N GLU A 44 10.60 -9.55 6.38
CA GLU A 44 10.18 -10.84 5.85
C GLU A 44 9.21 -10.63 4.67
N VAL A 45 9.51 -11.24 3.53
CA VAL A 45 8.65 -11.22 2.35
C VAL A 45 7.73 -12.42 2.39
N LEU A 46 6.41 -12.20 2.46
CA LEU A 46 5.40 -13.26 2.48
C LEU A 46 4.49 -13.11 1.27
N VAL A 47 4.36 -14.19 0.52
CA VAL A 47 3.65 -14.22 -0.77
C VAL A 47 2.43 -15.12 -0.66
N GLU A 48 1.30 -14.65 -1.19
CA GLU A 48 -0.03 -15.27 -1.12
C GLU A 48 -0.68 -15.29 0.27
N GLY A 49 -2.01 -15.23 0.30
CA GLY A 49 -2.79 -15.18 1.54
C GLY A 49 -2.56 -16.35 2.48
N SER A 50 -2.26 -17.54 1.94
CA SER A 50 -1.90 -18.73 2.73
C SER A 50 -0.61 -18.56 3.54
N SER A 51 0.31 -17.68 3.09
CA SER A 51 1.57 -17.40 3.76
C SER A 51 1.51 -16.17 4.67
N PHE A 52 0.79 -15.10 4.30
CA PHE A 52 0.80 -13.88 5.10
C PHE A 52 -0.36 -13.75 6.10
N TYR A 53 -1.56 -14.29 5.85
CA TYR A 53 -2.66 -14.14 6.82
C TYR A 53 -2.46 -14.89 8.14
N PRO A 54 -1.98 -16.16 8.15
CA PRO A 54 -1.78 -16.87 9.42
C PRO A 54 -0.81 -16.16 10.38
N PRO A 55 0.42 -15.74 9.97
CA PRO A 55 1.30 -15.01 10.88
C PRO A 55 0.78 -13.61 11.23
N MET A 56 0.07 -12.90 10.33
CA MET A 56 -0.55 -11.61 10.64
C MET A 56 -1.63 -11.76 11.72
N LEU A 57 -2.45 -12.81 11.64
CA LEU A 57 -3.43 -13.15 12.68
C LEU A 57 -2.75 -13.56 14.01
N ALA A 58 -1.62 -14.28 13.94
CA ALA A 58 -0.85 -14.63 15.13
C ALA A 58 -0.28 -13.38 15.81
N ASP A 59 0.28 -12.44 15.04
CA ASP A 59 0.76 -11.15 15.57
C ASP A 59 -0.40 -10.35 16.21
N ILE A 60 -1.57 -10.26 15.56
CA ILE A 60 -2.75 -9.60 16.14
C ILE A 60 -3.17 -10.25 17.45
N ARG A 61 -3.22 -11.58 17.51
CA ARG A 61 -3.60 -12.32 18.75
C ARG A 61 -2.57 -12.17 19.86
N SER A 62 -1.29 -11.93 19.52
CA SER A 62 -0.23 -11.69 20.51
C SER A 62 -0.20 -10.26 21.04
N ALA A 63 -1.02 -9.34 20.50
CA ALA A 63 -1.05 -7.95 20.91
C ALA A 63 -1.28 -7.78 22.39
N SER A 64 -0.51 -6.89 23.01
CA SER A 64 -0.52 -6.58 24.44
C SER A 64 -0.87 -5.13 24.78
N SER A 65 -0.75 -4.21 23.80
CA SER A 65 -1.00 -2.78 24.02
C SER A 65 -1.90 -2.13 22.97
N SER A 66 -1.81 -2.54 21.69
CA SER A 66 -2.66 -1.95 20.65
C SER A 66 -2.66 -2.75 19.34
N VAL A 67 -3.78 -2.67 18.60
CA VAL A 67 -3.85 -3.13 17.20
C VAL A 67 -4.40 -2.00 16.34
N HIS A 68 -3.63 -1.59 15.33
CA HIS A 68 -4.00 -0.56 14.37
C HIS A 68 -4.06 -1.16 12.96
N VAL A 69 -5.18 -0.97 12.28
CA VAL A 69 -5.43 -1.53 10.94
C VAL A 69 -5.87 -0.40 10.01
N ASN A 70 -5.12 -0.17 8.95
CA ASN A 70 -5.54 0.67 7.83
C ASN A 70 -5.72 -0.22 6.60
N GLN A 71 -6.94 -0.34 6.11
CA GLN A 71 -7.25 -1.24 5.00
C GLN A 71 -8.20 -0.59 3.99
N PHE A 72 -7.79 -0.62 2.70
CA PHE A 72 -8.69 -0.27 1.62
C PHE A 72 -9.87 -1.24 1.55
N GLY A 73 -9.59 -2.55 1.46
CA GLY A 73 -10.58 -3.62 1.42
C GLY A 73 -10.52 -4.48 2.69
N PHE A 74 -11.50 -4.35 3.57
CA PHE A 74 -11.74 -5.26 4.69
C PHE A 74 -13.22 -5.61 4.68
N ARG A 75 -13.54 -6.80 4.20
CA ARG A 75 -14.92 -7.20 3.92
C ARG A 75 -15.30 -8.49 4.65
N PRO A 76 -16.62 -8.67 4.94
CA PRO A 76 -17.12 -9.96 5.43
C PRO A 76 -16.82 -11.05 4.41
N GLY A 77 -16.54 -12.25 4.90
CA GLY A 77 -16.11 -13.44 4.18
C GLY A 77 -15.30 -14.30 5.13
N ARG A 78 -14.81 -15.44 4.69
CA ARG A 78 -14.03 -16.35 5.56
C ARG A 78 -12.81 -15.63 6.16
N VAL A 79 -12.00 -14.99 5.34
CA VAL A 79 -10.81 -14.24 5.80
C VAL A 79 -11.21 -13.07 6.67
N GLY A 80 -12.18 -12.24 6.22
CA GLY A 80 -12.63 -11.09 6.98
C GLY A 80 -13.17 -11.45 8.36
N GLU A 81 -13.92 -12.55 8.47
CA GLU A 81 -14.47 -13.02 9.74
C GLU A 81 -13.37 -13.54 10.69
N GLU A 82 -12.35 -14.22 10.17
CA GLU A 82 -11.20 -14.66 10.98
C GLU A 82 -10.47 -13.45 11.60
N PHE A 83 -10.24 -12.38 10.81
CA PHE A 83 -9.65 -11.14 11.30
C PHE A 83 -10.57 -10.41 12.29
N ALA A 84 -11.85 -10.26 11.98
CA ALA A 84 -12.80 -9.62 12.87
C ALA A 84 -12.88 -10.32 14.23
N ASN A 85 -12.87 -11.65 14.24
CA ASN A 85 -12.89 -12.44 15.48
C ASN A 85 -11.61 -12.20 16.31
N ALA A 86 -10.43 -12.20 15.68
CA ALA A 86 -9.17 -11.90 16.37
C ALA A 86 -9.16 -10.47 16.96
N LEU A 87 -9.69 -9.49 16.25
CA LEU A 87 -9.82 -8.11 16.75
C LEU A 87 -10.80 -8.03 17.93
N VAL A 88 -11.95 -8.73 17.84
CA VAL A 88 -12.92 -8.80 18.95
C VAL A 88 -12.35 -9.51 20.18
N GLU A 89 -11.54 -10.55 20.00
CA GLU A 89 -10.80 -11.20 21.08
C GLU A 89 -9.92 -10.18 21.82
N LYS A 90 -9.13 -9.39 21.10
CA LYS A 90 -8.27 -8.35 21.70
C LYS A 90 -9.08 -7.27 22.44
N LEU A 91 -10.19 -6.81 21.86
CA LEU A 91 -11.08 -5.86 22.55
C LEU A 91 -11.62 -6.40 23.87
N ARG A 92 -11.97 -7.70 23.95
CA ARG A 92 -12.40 -8.35 25.19
C ARG A 92 -11.30 -8.46 26.25
N GLU A 93 -10.05 -8.51 25.80
CA GLU A 93 -8.86 -8.46 26.67
C GLU A 93 -8.52 -7.02 27.13
N GLY A 94 -9.27 -6.02 26.65
CA GLY A 94 -9.03 -4.60 26.96
C GLY A 94 -7.98 -3.94 26.06
N ILE A 95 -7.50 -4.62 25.03
CA ILE A 95 -6.54 -4.07 24.08
C ILE A 95 -7.27 -3.17 23.06
N PRO A 96 -6.89 -1.89 22.92
CA PRO A 96 -7.53 -0.99 21.99
C PRO A 96 -7.27 -1.39 20.52
N VAL A 97 -8.36 -1.46 19.75
CA VAL A 97 -8.35 -1.74 18.31
C VAL A 97 -8.87 -0.52 17.56
N ARG A 98 -8.05 0.01 16.64
CA ARG A 98 -8.39 1.18 15.80
C ARG A 98 -8.26 0.83 14.34
N LEU A 99 -9.31 1.17 13.58
CA LEU A 99 -9.38 0.88 12.15
C LEU A 99 -9.55 2.17 11.34
N VAL A 100 -8.81 2.25 10.24
CA VAL A 100 -9.09 3.17 9.14
C VAL A 100 -9.48 2.32 7.94
N VAL A 101 -10.67 2.54 7.40
CA VAL A 101 -11.16 1.80 6.23
C VAL A 101 -11.66 2.76 5.15
N ASP A 102 -11.52 2.36 3.90
CA ASP A 102 -12.04 3.14 2.78
C ASP A 102 -13.48 2.70 2.44
N ARG A 103 -14.37 3.68 2.20
CA ARG A 103 -15.76 3.39 1.87
C ARG A 103 -15.91 2.58 0.60
N GLN A 104 -15.09 2.85 -0.42
CA GLN A 104 -15.21 2.20 -1.73
C GLN A 104 -14.73 0.74 -1.65
N GLY A 105 -13.61 0.50 -0.98
CA GLY A 105 -13.02 -0.84 -0.83
C GLY A 105 -13.77 -1.70 0.18
N SER A 106 -14.14 -1.14 1.33
CA SER A 106 -14.67 -1.90 2.48
C SER A 106 -16.20 -1.86 2.61
N ASP A 107 -16.86 -0.85 2.03
CA ASP A 107 -18.33 -0.64 2.03
C ASP A 107 -19.00 -0.72 3.43
N PRO A 108 -18.44 -0.04 4.46
CA PRO A 108 -18.89 -0.19 5.85
C PRO A 108 -20.29 0.40 6.12
N GLU A 109 -20.83 1.19 5.20
CA GLU A 109 -22.15 1.83 5.30
C GLU A 109 -23.20 1.17 4.38
N GLY A 110 -22.77 0.21 3.55
CA GLY A 110 -23.57 -0.56 2.62
C GLY A 110 -23.59 -2.05 2.95
N GLY A 111 -23.10 -2.89 2.03
CA GLY A 111 -23.16 -4.35 2.16
C GLY A 111 -22.42 -4.92 3.35
N ALA A 112 -21.37 -4.26 3.85
CA ALA A 112 -20.62 -4.69 5.02
C ALA A 112 -21.08 -4.03 6.35
N ARG A 113 -22.22 -3.33 6.37
CA ARG A 113 -22.66 -2.56 7.53
C ARG A 113 -22.75 -3.38 8.82
N GLY A 114 -23.42 -4.52 8.81
CA GLY A 114 -23.57 -5.35 10.01
C GLY A 114 -22.25 -5.91 10.55
N PHE A 115 -21.29 -6.17 9.64
CA PHE A 115 -19.93 -6.57 10.00
C PHE A 115 -19.21 -5.49 10.82
N TYR A 116 -19.28 -4.23 10.38
CA TYR A 116 -18.66 -3.10 11.09
C TYR A 116 -19.43 -2.69 12.35
N GLU A 117 -20.76 -2.82 12.37
CA GLU A 117 -21.58 -2.61 13.57
C GLU A 117 -21.17 -3.58 14.69
N ARG A 118 -20.89 -4.85 14.37
CA ARG A 118 -20.37 -5.83 15.33
C ARG A 118 -19.01 -5.42 15.90
N LEU A 119 -18.07 -4.96 15.07
CA LEU A 119 -16.76 -4.49 15.51
C LEU A 119 -16.88 -3.27 16.43
N THR A 120 -17.71 -2.30 16.07
CA THR A 120 -17.92 -1.09 16.90
C THR A 120 -18.66 -1.39 18.19
N GLN A 121 -19.63 -2.29 18.19
CA GLN A 121 -20.31 -2.76 19.41
C GLN A 121 -19.36 -3.48 20.36
N ALA A 122 -18.34 -4.16 19.82
CA ALA A 122 -17.30 -4.78 20.64
C ALA A 122 -16.27 -3.77 21.19
N GLY A 123 -16.32 -2.50 20.75
CA GLY A 123 -15.46 -1.41 21.23
C GLY A 123 -14.40 -0.95 20.24
N ALA A 124 -14.37 -1.45 18.99
CA ALA A 124 -13.43 -0.96 17.99
C ALA A 124 -13.74 0.49 17.58
N GLU A 125 -12.71 1.32 17.48
CA GLU A 125 -12.81 2.65 16.90
C GLU A 125 -12.61 2.57 15.38
N VAL A 126 -13.65 2.83 14.59
CA VAL A 126 -13.62 2.72 13.13
C VAL A 126 -13.79 4.08 12.47
N CYS A 127 -12.75 4.54 11.80
CA CYS A 127 -12.77 5.72 10.94
C CYS A 127 -12.92 5.33 9.48
N VAL A 128 -13.81 6.05 8.75
CA VAL A 128 -14.12 5.75 7.35
C VAL A 128 -13.65 6.87 6.45
N VAL A 129 -12.77 6.57 5.50
CA VAL A 129 -12.39 7.51 4.43
C VAL A 129 -13.51 7.55 3.40
N ARG A 130 -14.00 8.75 3.11
CA ARG A 130 -15.04 9.00 2.11
C ARG A 130 -14.51 9.99 1.09
N ALA A 131 -14.77 9.74 -0.18
CA ALA A 131 -14.43 10.64 -1.28
C ALA A 131 -15.24 11.97 -1.28
N THR A 132 -15.46 12.56 -0.10
CA THR A 132 -16.25 13.81 0.11
C THR A 132 -15.48 14.78 1.00
N LYS A 133 -15.89 16.06 1.05
CA LYS A 133 -15.16 17.13 1.76
C LYS A 133 -14.76 16.74 3.20
N PRO A 134 -13.58 17.20 3.68
CA PRO A 134 -13.07 16.93 5.03
C PRO A 134 -14.04 17.26 6.17
N ARG A 135 -14.93 18.22 6.01
CA ARG A 135 -15.94 18.62 7.02
C ARG A 135 -17.09 17.63 7.18
N ALA A 136 -17.33 16.76 6.18
CA ALA A 136 -18.34 15.70 6.24
C ALA A 136 -17.74 14.34 6.66
N GLN A 137 -16.42 14.27 6.84
CA GLN A 137 -15.68 13.06 7.20
C GLN A 137 -15.63 12.81 8.71
N ARG A 138 -16.12 13.74 9.53
CA ARG A 138 -16.29 13.51 10.97
C ARG A 138 -17.39 12.48 11.20
N GLY A 139 -17.00 11.24 11.36
CA GLY A 139 -17.94 10.19 11.71
C GLY A 139 -17.22 8.89 12.05
N VAL A 140 -17.02 8.68 13.31
CA VAL A 140 -17.17 7.34 13.89
C VAL A 140 -18.50 6.80 13.38
N LEU A 141 -18.55 5.55 12.87
CA LEU A 141 -19.80 4.93 12.44
C LEU A 141 -20.88 5.12 13.53
N GLY A 142 -21.96 5.79 13.18
CA GLY A 142 -23.06 6.07 14.11
C GLY A 142 -23.48 7.55 14.22
N THR A 143 -22.67 8.51 13.79
CA THR A 143 -23.04 9.93 13.83
C THR A 143 -23.32 10.46 12.43
N GLY A 144 -24.61 10.71 12.13
CA GLY A 144 -25.10 11.08 10.82
C GLY A 144 -24.46 12.36 10.24
N GLY A 145 -23.84 12.24 9.08
CA GLY A 145 -23.30 13.33 8.28
C GLY A 145 -24.02 13.42 6.93
N GLY A 146 -24.51 14.60 6.57
CA GLY A 146 -25.33 14.84 5.39
C GLY A 146 -24.61 14.60 4.06
N LYS A 147 -25.36 14.17 3.06
CA LYS A 147 -24.92 13.90 1.68
C LYS A 147 -24.64 15.20 0.94
N HIS A 148 -23.37 15.52 0.70
CA HIS A 148 -22.98 16.54 -0.26
C HIS A 148 -21.92 15.99 -1.23
N TRP A 149 -22.25 15.93 -2.50
CA TRP A 149 -21.31 15.54 -3.59
C TRP A 149 -20.35 16.70 -3.87
N ASN A 150 -19.06 16.41 -3.86
CA ASN A 150 -18.04 17.36 -4.28
C ASN A 150 -17.10 16.71 -5.28
N LEU A 151 -17.18 17.13 -6.53
CA LEU A 151 -16.33 16.64 -7.64
C LEU A 151 -14.82 16.82 -7.37
N GLY A 152 -14.43 17.81 -6.54
CA GLY A 152 -13.03 18.00 -6.13
C GLY A 152 -12.52 16.99 -5.11
N ALA A 153 -13.39 16.15 -4.54
CA ALA A 153 -13.03 15.08 -3.59
C ALA A 153 -12.96 13.71 -4.25
N LEU A 154 -13.29 13.60 -5.54
CA LEU A 154 -13.04 12.41 -6.33
C LEU A 154 -11.52 12.16 -6.36
N GLY A 155 -11.08 11.08 -5.71
CA GLY A 155 -9.67 10.69 -5.67
C GLY A 155 -9.01 10.76 -4.29
N HIS A 156 -9.73 11.06 -3.21
CA HIS A 156 -9.22 10.89 -1.85
C HIS A 156 -9.51 9.45 -1.35
N ILE A 157 -9.09 8.46 -2.11
CA ILE A 157 -9.18 7.06 -1.72
C ILE A 157 -7.98 6.74 -0.83
N ASP A 158 -8.23 6.05 0.28
CA ASP A 158 -7.18 5.47 1.10
C ASP A 158 -6.90 4.05 0.63
N HIS A 159 -5.89 3.93 -0.24
CA HIS A 159 -5.52 2.65 -0.82
C HIS A 159 -4.45 1.92 0.00
N ARG A 160 -4.09 2.44 1.16
CA ARG A 160 -3.10 1.83 2.07
C ARG A 160 -3.60 0.51 2.64
N LYS A 161 -2.67 -0.39 2.93
CA LYS A 161 -2.90 -1.67 3.59
C LYS A 161 -1.78 -1.89 4.59
N VAL A 162 -2.08 -1.60 5.85
CA VAL A 162 -1.13 -1.61 6.96
C VAL A 162 -1.77 -2.23 8.18
N VAL A 163 -1.01 -3.06 8.89
CA VAL A 163 -1.33 -3.46 10.26
C VAL A 163 -0.13 -3.13 11.13
N VAL A 164 -0.37 -2.50 12.28
CA VAL A 164 0.66 -2.25 13.29
C VAL A 164 0.19 -2.86 14.61
N VAL A 165 1.02 -3.69 15.19
CA VAL A 165 0.77 -4.36 16.48
C VAL A 165 1.78 -3.84 17.50
N ASP A 166 1.27 -3.30 18.60
CA ASP A 166 2.03 -2.81 19.76
C ASP A 166 3.12 -1.75 19.40
N GLY A 167 3.02 -1.09 18.25
CA GLY A 167 4.07 -0.21 17.74
C GLY A 167 5.41 -0.92 17.44
N ARG A 168 5.45 -2.26 17.44
CA ARG A 168 6.65 -3.09 17.32
C ARG A 168 6.69 -3.98 16.09
N ILE A 169 5.54 -4.41 15.61
CA ILE A 169 5.40 -5.23 14.41
C ILE A 169 4.57 -4.46 13.40
N GLY A 170 5.11 -4.32 12.19
CA GLY A 170 4.43 -3.67 11.08
C GLY A 170 4.21 -4.63 9.91
N TRP A 171 3.08 -4.48 9.24
CA TRP A 171 2.73 -5.17 8.01
C TRP A 171 2.37 -4.14 6.95
N VAL A 172 2.95 -4.25 5.77
CA VAL A 172 2.63 -3.40 4.62
C VAL A 172 2.64 -4.24 3.35
N GLY A 173 1.63 -4.09 2.50
CA GLY A 173 1.54 -4.89 1.26
C GLY A 173 0.37 -4.51 0.37
N GLY A 174 0.13 -5.30 -0.67
CA GLY A 174 -0.86 -5.00 -1.69
C GLY A 174 -2.26 -5.58 -1.44
N ALA A 175 -2.38 -6.63 -0.60
CA ALA A 175 -3.62 -7.36 -0.43
C ALA A 175 -4.60 -6.69 0.56
N GLY A 176 -5.90 -6.77 0.26
CA GLY A 176 -6.96 -6.51 1.22
C GLY A 176 -7.13 -7.66 2.23
N ILE A 177 -8.02 -7.50 3.21
CA ILE A 177 -8.50 -8.59 4.07
C ILE A 177 -9.79 -9.13 3.44
N GLU A 178 -9.63 -9.95 2.41
CA GLU A 178 -10.71 -10.42 1.55
C GLU A 178 -10.42 -11.83 1.02
N ASP A 179 -11.46 -12.62 0.75
CA ASP A 179 -11.35 -14.04 0.41
C ASP A 179 -10.54 -14.31 -0.86
N HIS A 180 -10.63 -13.44 -1.87
CA HIS A 180 -9.94 -13.65 -3.14
C HIS A 180 -8.41 -13.54 -3.06
N PHE A 181 -7.85 -12.97 -1.99
CA PHE A 181 -6.43 -13.06 -1.68
C PHE A 181 -6.10 -14.34 -0.88
N GLY A 182 -7.06 -14.85 -0.09
CA GLY A 182 -6.88 -16.06 0.72
C GLY A 182 -7.05 -17.37 -0.04
N ASP A 183 -7.73 -17.35 -1.19
CA ASP A 183 -8.03 -18.55 -2.00
C ASP A 183 -7.19 -18.69 -3.28
N GLY A 184 -6.17 -17.82 -3.44
CA GLY A 184 -5.22 -17.88 -4.56
C GLY A 184 -5.73 -17.28 -5.88
N ARG A 185 -6.95 -16.70 -5.90
CA ARG A 185 -7.43 -16.00 -7.11
C ARG A 185 -6.62 -14.74 -7.42
N PHE A 186 -6.09 -14.08 -6.38
CA PHE A 186 -5.23 -12.92 -6.49
C PHE A 186 -3.86 -13.24 -5.89
N HIS A 187 -2.83 -13.02 -6.66
CA HIS A 187 -1.43 -13.19 -6.23
C HIS A 187 -0.89 -11.85 -5.73
N ASP A 188 -0.56 -11.79 -4.45
CA ASP A 188 -0.10 -10.57 -3.79
C ASP A 188 0.94 -10.89 -2.69
N LEU A 189 1.48 -9.85 -2.07
CA LEU A 189 2.47 -9.98 -1.00
C LEU A 189 2.23 -9.01 0.15
N PHE A 190 2.81 -9.36 1.30
CA PHE A 190 3.06 -8.47 2.42
C PHE A 190 4.51 -8.52 2.85
N LEU A 191 5.01 -7.39 3.33
CA LEU A 191 6.25 -7.31 4.10
C LEU A 191 5.87 -7.24 5.58
N ARG A 192 6.39 -8.18 6.38
CA ARG A 192 6.36 -8.13 7.84
C ARG A 192 7.66 -7.53 8.32
N VAL A 193 7.60 -6.49 9.15
CA VAL A 193 8.78 -5.75 9.60
C VAL A 193 8.77 -5.57 11.10
N THR A 194 9.97 -5.55 11.70
CA THR A 194 10.19 -5.21 13.10
C THR A 194 11.32 -4.18 13.22
N GLY A 195 11.44 -3.55 14.37
CA GLY A 195 12.47 -2.55 14.64
C GLY A 195 11.99 -1.10 14.43
N PRO A 196 12.91 -0.12 14.47
CA PRO A 196 12.59 1.31 14.48
C PRO A 196 11.71 1.82 13.34
N VAL A 197 11.78 1.20 12.17
CA VAL A 197 10.95 1.58 11.00
C VAL A 197 9.44 1.46 11.28
N VAL A 198 9.05 0.64 12.25
CA VAL A 198 7.63 0.47 12.63
C VAL A 198 7.04 1.76 13.19
N GLU A 199 7.85 2.61 13.84
CA GLU A 199 7.40 3.94 14.29
C GLU A 199 6.96 4.85 13.15
N GLN A 200 7.57 4.71 11.97
CA GLN A 200 7.15 5.44 10.77
C GLN A 200 5.78 4.96 10.28
N LEU A 201 5.54 3.63 10.26
CA LEU A 201 4.22 3.06 9.92
C LEU A 201 3.16 3.52 10.92
N GLN A 202 3.50 3.47 12.21
CA GLN A 202 2.64 3.90 13.31
C GLN A 202 2.25 5.38 13.17
N LEU A 203 3.22 6.25 12.86
CA LEU A 203 2.95 7.68 12.68
C LEU A 203 2.03 7.95 11.47
N VAL A 204 2.23 7.24 10.35
CA VAL A 204 1.35 7.37 9.18
C VAL A 204 -0.09 6.95 9.52
N PHE A 205 -0.23 5.86 10.30
CA PHE A 205 -1.55 5.44 10.79
C PHE A 205 -2.20 6.50 11.68
N LEU A 206 -1.48 6.96 12.71
CA LEU A 206 -1.99 7.97 13.67
C LEU A 206 -2.39 9.27 12.99
N ALA A 207 -1.58 9.75 12.04
CA ALA A 207 -1.90 10.95 11.28
C ALA A 207 -3.23 10.81 10.51
N GLY A 208 -3.44 9.70 9.81
CA GLY A 208 -4.67 9.40 9.09
C GLY A 208 -5.87 9.25 10.01
N PHE A 209 -5.72 8.49 11.09
CA PHE A 209 -6.77 8.25 12.08
C PHE A 209 -7.23 9.55 12.76
N ARG A 210 -6.30 10.39 13.20
CA ARG A 210 -6.57 11.71 13.80
C ARG A 210 -7.18 12.70 12.82
N TRP A 211 -6.70 12.71 11.57
CA TRP A 211 -7.28 13.54 10.51
C TRP A 211 -8.77 13.23 10.25
N LEU A 212 -9.14 11.95 10.37
CA LEU A 212 -10.52 11.48 10.25
C LEU A 212 -11.37 11.75 11.49
N GLY A 213 -10.79 12.25 12.57
CA GLY A 213 -11.48 12.60 13.81
C GLY A 213 -11.45 11.50 14.86
N GLY A 214 -10.67 10.46 14.68
CA GLY A 214 -10.41 9.46 15.71
C GLY A 214 -9.62 10.08 16.88
N GLU A 215 -9.79 9.55 18.09
CA GLU A 215 -9.14 10.05 19.29
C GLU A 215 -8.13 9.04 19.84
N VAL A 216 -6.97 9.53 20.24
CA VAL A 216 -5.93 8.72 20.86
C VAL A 216 -5.39 9.50 22.05
N PRO A 217 -5.44 8.96 23.26
CA PRO A 217 -4.91 9.64 24.43
C PRO A 217 -3.40 9.84 24.33
N VAL A 218 -2.93 11.06 24.59
CA VAL A 218 -1.48 11.38 24.60
C VAL A 218 -0.71 10.52 25.59
N SER A 219 -1.34 10.13 26.70
CA SER A 219 -0.73 9.25 27.70
C SER A 219 -0.30 7.88 27.14
N THR A 220 -0.87 7.44 26.00
CA THR A 220 -0.49 6.17 25.37
C THR A 220 0.68 6.31 24.39
N LEU A 221 1.23 7.50 24.19
CA LEU A 221 2.28 7.76 23.19
C LEU A 221 3.52 6.87 23.37
N ALA A 222 3.94 6.61 24.62
CA ALA A 222 5.09 5.76 24.92
C ALA A 222 4.85 4.28 24.55
N GLU A 223 3.60 3.82 24.61
CA GLU A 223 3.21 2.47 24.21
C GLU A 223 3.09 2.34 22.69
N LEU A 224 2.61 3.41 22.03
CA LEU A 224 2.40 3.44 20.59
C LEU A 224 3.70 3.62 19.80
N LEU A 225 4.66 4.33 20.39
CA LEU A 225 6.01 4.55 19.85
C LEU A 225 7.01 4.11 20.93
N PRO A 226 7.16 2.81 21.16
CA PRO A 226 8.13 2.30 22.11
C PRO A 226 9.53 2.64 21.62
N SER A 227 10.39 3.21 22.49
CA SER A 227 11.77 3.57 22.18
C SER A 227 12.47 2.43 21.44
N ALA A 228 12.92 2.71 20.24
CA ALA A 228 13.49 1.72 19.35
C ALA A 228 15.04 1.76 19.35
N ASP A 229 15.66 1.78 20.53
CA ASP A 229 17.08 1.41 20.65
C ASP A 229 17.18 -0.12 20.44
N ASP A 230 17.15 -0.52 19.17
CA ASP A 230 17.33 -1.90 18.78
C ASP A 230 18.71 -2.06 18.11
N ALA A 231 19.66 -2.60 18.87
CA ALA A 231 21.02 -2.85 18.40
C ALA A 231 21.05 -3.81 17.20
N ASP A 232 19.99 -4.62 17.01
CA ASP A 232 19.84 -5.57 15.91
C ASP A 232 19.27 -4.92 14.64
N ALA A 233 18.84 -3.65 14.70
CA ALA A 233 18.32 -2.94 13.54
C ALA A 233 19.42 -2.54 12.56
N GLN A 234 19.77 -3.46 11.65
CA GLN A 234 20.84 -3.27 10.68
C GLN A 234 20.35 -3.08 9.23
N ILE A 235 19.08 -3.38 8.93
CA ILE A 235 18.54 -3.32 7.58
C ILE A 235 18.04 -1.89 7.31
N PRO A 236 18.66 -1.12 6.36
CA PRO A 236 18.13 0.18 5.97
C PRO A 236 16.72 0.03 5.39
N ALA A 237 15.76 0.70 5.99
CA ALA A 237 14.37 0.63 5.59
C ALA A 237 13.65 1.96 5.87
N THR A 238 12.83 2.44 4.94
CA THR A 238 12.13 3.71 5.05
C THR A 238 10.69 3.56 4.56
N VAL A 239 9.74 4.04 5.35
CA VAL A 239 8.35 4.14 4.92
C VAL A 239 8.19 5.33 4.00
N LEU A 240 7.69 5.07 2.80
CA LEU A 240 7.27 6.09 1.86
C LEU A 240 5.74 6.08 1.77
N HIS A 241 5.15 7.25 1.71
CA HIS A 241 3.72 7.35 1.50
C HIS A 241 3.36 8.54 0.62
N ASN A 242 2.32 8.40 -0.17
CA ASN A 242 1.72 9.50 -0.91
C ASN A 242 0.50 10.03 -0.17
N ALA A 243 0.26 11.33 -0.26
CA ALA A 243 -0.98 11.95 0.15
C ALA A 243 -1.58 12.75 -1.02
N PRO A 244 -2.91 12.90 -1.09
CA PRO A 244 -3.54 13.71 -2.13
C PRO A 244 -2.93 15.12 -2.23
N GLY A 245 -2.55 15.52 -3.45
CA GLY A 245 -1.91 16.81 -3.70
C GLY A 245 -0.50 16.67 -4.29
N SER A 246 0.47 17.45 -3.80
CA SER A 246 1.83 17.49 -4.33
C SER A 246 2.82 16.58 -3.62
N PHE A 247 2.45 16.00 -2.48
CA PHE A 247 3.33 15.14 -1.68
C PHE A 247 3.33 13.70 -2.22
N ARG A 248 4.41 13.27 -2.90
CA ARG A 248 4.47 12.03 -3.68
C ARG A 248 5.81 11.30 -3.56
N PRO A 249 6.31 11.01 -2.35
CA PRO A 249 7.62 10.34 -2.16
C PRO A 249 7.71 8.97 -2.85
N ILE A 250 6.63 8.19 -2.89
CA ILE A 250 6.60 6.89 -3.60
C ILE A 250 6.82 7.11 -5.10
N THR A 251 6.10 8.07 -5.72
CA THR A 251 6.24 8.37 -7.15
C THR A 251 7.66 8.82 -7.50
N GLU A 252 8.28 9.61 -6.62
CA GLU A 252 9.66 10.05 -6.73
C GLU A 252 10.63 8.88 -6.64
N ALA A 253 10.44 7.99 -5.65
CA ALA A 253 11.28 6.79 -5.46
C ALA A 253 11.16 5.80 -6.61
N ILE A 254 9.94 5.51 -7.10
CA ILE A 254 9.75 4.68 -8.29
C ILE A 254 10.51 5.29 -9.48
N GLY A 255 10.35 6.60 -9.72
CA GLY A 255 11.07 7.28 -10.80
C GLY A 255 12.58 7.14 -10.69
N ARG A 256 13.15 7.29 -9.48
CA ARG A 256 14.57 7.09 -9.19
C ARG A 256 15.01 5.64 -9.45
N ILE A 257 14.28 4.66 -8.91
CA ILE A 257 14.58 3.23 -9.10
C ILE A 257 14.65 2.88 -10.59
N LEU A 258 13.70 3.34 -11.39
CA LEU A 258 13.66 3.10 -12.84
C LEU A 258 14.79 3.80 -13.60
N ASP A 259 15.17 5.02 -13.19
CA ASP A 259 16.21 5.79 -13.88
C ASP A 259 17.63 5.33 -13.47
N ASP A 260 17.83 4.91 -12.22
CA ASP A 260 19.15 4.57 -11.66
C ASP A 260 19.52 3.09 -11.80
N ALA A 261 18.60 2.23 -12.27
CA ALA A 261 18.90 0.83 -12.52
C ALA A 261 20.04 0.68 -13.54
N THR A 262 21.03 -0.20 -13.22
CA THR A 262 22.25 -0.41 -14.00
C THR A 262 22.41 -1.83 -14.54
N ALA A 263 21.94 -2.84 -13.84
CA ALA A 263 22.10 -4.23 -14.21
C ALA A 263 20.76 -4.97 -14.39
N THR A 264 19.91 -4.94 -13.36
CA THR A 264 18.61 -5.63 -13.37
C THR A 264 17.51 -4.76 -12.81
N LEU A 265 16.31 -4.96 -13.32
CA LEU A 265 15.11 -4.27 -12.83
C LEU A 265 13.91 -5.20 -12.93
N ASP A 266 13.33 -5.55 -11.78
CA ASP A 266 12.02 -6.17 -11.73
C ASP A 266 10.96 -5.13 -11.45
N VAL A 267 9.91 -5.14 -12.24
CA VAL A 267 8.72 -4.32 -12.07
C VAL A 267 7.52 -5.26 -11.97
N VAL A 268 6.88 -5.28 -10.81
CA VAL A 268 5.67 -6.05 -10.56
C VAL A 268 4.54 -5.08 -10.34
N ASN A 269 3.53 -5.07 -11.20
CA ASN A 269 2.41 -4.16 -11.05
C ASN A 269 1.17 -4.61 -11.83
N PRO A 270 -0.04 -4.57 -11.23
CA PRO A 270 -1.26 -4.97 -11.91
C PRO A 270 -1.70 -4.02 -13.03
N TYR A 271 -1.34 -2.71 -12.91
CA TYR A 271 -1.82 -1.66 -13.81
C TYR A 271 -0.68 -0.73 -14.21
N VAL A 272 -0.07 -0.99 -15.36
CA VAL A 272 1.03 -0.20 -15.91
C VAL A 272 0.50 0.69 -17.03
N THR A 273 -0.08 1.84 -16.66
CA THR A 273 -0.75 2.74 -17.59
C THR A 273 -0.20 4.17 -17.61
N ASP A 274 0.62 4.57 -16.60
CA ASP A 274 1.26 5.88 -16.58
C ASP A 274 2.37 5.98 -17.65
N ARG A 275 2.16 6.86 -18.64
CA ARG A 275 3.09 7.04 -19.75
C ARG A 275 4.47 7.51 -19.32
N GLY A 276 4.56 8.25 -18.21
CA GLY A 276 5.83 8.72 -17.67
C GLY A 276 6.68 7.56 -17.17
N MET A 277 6.06 6.66 -16.39
CA MET A 277 6.71 5.46 -15.85
C MET A 277 7.05 4.45 -16.95
N ILE A 278 6.13 4.22 -17.91
CA ILE A 278 6.38 3.36 -19.08
C ILE A 278 7.63 3.83 -19.85
N ARG A 279 7.74 5.11 -20.15
CA ARG A 279 8.94 5.66 -20.82
C ARG A 279 10.23 5.49 -20.01
N ARG A 280 10.17 5.52 -18.67
CA ARG A 280 11.33 5.24 -17.80
C ARG A 280 11.74 3.77 -17.90
N ILE A 281 10.77 2.83 -17.87
CA ILE A 281 11.00 1.39 -18.08
C ILE A 281 11.65 1.13 -19.44
N GLU A 282 11.11 1.73 -20.52
CA GLU A 282 11.70 1.63 -21.86
C GLU A 282 13.14 2.15 -21.90
N ARG A 283 13.41 3.30 -21.29
CA ARG A 283 14.75 3.86 -21.22
C ARG A 283 15.72 2.99 -20.45
N ALA A 284 15.29 2.38 -19.33
CA ALA A 284 16.12 1.43 -18.57
C ALA A 284 16.54 0.25 -19.47
N ALA A 285 15.59 -0.38 -20.17
CA ALA A 285 15.89 -1.48 -21.10
C ALA A 285 16.83 -1.05 -22.24
N ARG A 286 16.61 0.14 -22.84
CA ARG A 286 17.49 0.68 -23.90
C ARG A 286 18.90 1.04 -23.41
N ARG A 287 19.10 1.26 -22.11
CA ARG A 287 20.44 1.40 -21.51
C ARG A 287 21.15 0.07 -21.31
N GLY A 288 20.49 -1.07 -21.59
CA GLY A 288 21.03 -2.41 -21.41
C GLY A 288 20.69 -3.08 -20.08
N VAL A 289 19.82 -2.46 -19.26
CA VAL A 289 19.30 -3.08 -18.04
C VAL A 289 18.41 -4.27 -18.41
N ARG A 290 18.59 -5.42 -17.75
CA ARG A 290 17.70 -6.58 -17.90
C ARG A 290 16.41 -6.31 -17.15
N VAL A 291 15.36 -5.91 -17.86
CA VAL A 291 14.07 -5.58 -17.27
C VAL A 291 13.10 -6.75 -17.37
N ARG A 292 12.57 -7.22 -16.22
CA ARG A 292 11.41 -8.11 -16.14
C ARG A 292 10.19 -7.27 -15.71
N LEU A 293 9.12 -7.33 -16.47
CA LEU A 293 7.85 -6.68 -16.16
C LEU A 293 6.79 -7.75 -15.95
N PHE A 294 6.37 -7.94 -14.70
CA PHE A 294 5.32 -8.89 -14.32
C PHE A 294 3.97 -8.19 -14.27
N VAL A 295 3.01 -8.71 -15.02
CA VAL A 295 1.64 -8.18 -15.14
C VAL A 295 0.64 -9.33 -15.13
N PRO A 296 -0.65 -9.13 -14.75
CA PRO A 296 -1.65 -10.18 -14.84
C PRO A 296 -2.03 -10.44 -16.30
N ALA A 297 -2.16 -11.72 -16.66
CA ALA A 297 -2.77 -12.13 -17.93
C ALA A 297 -4.26 -11.75 -17.97
N ASN A 298 -4.92 -11.82 -16.79
CA ASN A 298 -6.35 -11.55 -16.60
C ASN A 298 -6.53 -10.50 -15.49
N ALA A 299 -6.40 -9.21 -15.84
CA ALA A 299 -6.64 -8.15 -14.89
C ALA A 299 -8.13 -7.95 -14.59
N ASN A 300 -8.47 -7.70 -13.32
CA ASN A 300 -9.83 -7.42 -12.89
C ASN A 300 -10.38 -6.07 -13.40
N ASN A 301 -9.50 -5.15 -13.82
CA ASN A 301 -9.87 -3.90 -14.51
C ASN A 301 -9.51 -4.01 -16.00
N TRP A 302 -10.50 -4.37 -16.81
CA TRP A 302 -10.33 -4.56 -18.25
C TRP A 302 -9.91 -3.30 -19.03
N ALA A 303 -10.26 -2.09 -18.53
CA ALA A 303 -9.88 -0.83 -19.15
C ALA A 303 -8.38 -0.55 -18.94
N CYS A 304 -7.88 -0.76 -17.71
CA CYS A 304 -6.44 -0.70 -17.42
C CYS A 304 -5.67 -1.76 -18.21
N ALA A 305 -6.20 -2.99 -18.32
CA ALA A 305 -5.59 -4.06 -19.11
C ALA A 305 -5.43 -3.66 -20.60
N ALA A 306 -6.50 -3.12 -21.20
CA ALA A 306 -6.46 -2.67 -22.59
C ALA A 306 -5.48 -1.51 -22.81
N ALA A 307 -5.43 -0.54 -21.87
CA ALA A 307 -4.48 0.55 -21.90
C ALA A 307 -3.02 0.06 -21.78
N GLN A 308 -2.76 -0.87 -20.85
CA GLN A 308 -1.45 -1.47 -20.62
C GLN A 308 -0.97 -2.25 -21.85
N GLN A 309 -1.81 -3.12 -22.43
CA GLN A 309 -1.46 -3.92 -23.61
C GLN A 309 -1.11 -3.07 -24.83
N HIS A 310 -1.64 -1.84 -24.94
CA HIS A 310 -1.25 -0.90 -26.00
C HIS A 310 0.25 -0.60 -25.99
N HIS A 311 0.86 -0.58 -24.82
CA HIS A 311 2.27 -0.26 -24.65
C HIS A 311 3.20 -1.48 -24.77
N HIS A 312 2.68 -2.71 -24.81
CA HIS A 312 3.51 -3.93 -24.88
C HIS A 312 4.44 -3.93 -26.09
N ALA A 313 3.98 -3.49 -27.27
CA ALA A 313 4.81 -3.45 -28.46
C ALA A 313 6.08 -2.61 -28.27
N ALA A 314 5.93 -1.39 -27.75
CA ALA A 314 7.06 -0.48 -27.51
C ALA A 314 8.01 -0.99 -26.42
N LEU A 315 7.47 -1.58 -25.36
CA LEU A 315 8.24 -2.20 -24.29
C LEU A 315 9.06 -3.40 -24.80
N LEU A 316 8.43 -4.29 -25.56
CA LEU A 316 9.11 -5.44 -26.18
C LEU A 316 10.21 -5.00 -27.18
N ASP A 317 9.94 -3.97 -27.99
CA ASP A 317 10.93 -3.37 -28.91
C ASP A 317 12.11 -2.73 -28.18
N ALA A 318 11.89 -2.25 -26.96
CA ALA A 318 12.95 -1.73 -26.09
C ALA A 318 13.78 -2.83 -25.41
N GLY A 319 13.36 -4.11 -25.50
CA GLY A 319 14.02 -5.24 -24.85
C GLY A 319 13.49 -5.61 -23.48
N VAL A 320 12.33 -5.06 -23.07
CA VAL A 320 11.67 -5.44 -21.83
C VAL A 320 11.09 -6.85 -21.97
N ARG A 321 11.36 -7.70 -20.99
CA ARG A 321 10.77 -9.02 -20.90
C ARG A 321 9.48 -8.95 -20.11
N ILE A 322 8.34 -8.94 -20.83
CA ILE A 322 7.01 -8.93 -20.23
C ILE A 322 6.60 -10.36 -19.87
N LEU A 323 6.13 -10.55 -18.63
CA LEU A 323 5.73 -11.81 -18.04
C LEU A 323 4.28 -11.71 -17.58
N GLU A 324 3.38 -12.38 -18.31
CA GLU A 324 1.94 -12.40 -18.02
C GLU A 324 1.61 -13.54 -17.05
N TYR A 325 1.38 -13.19 -15.78
CA TYR A 325 1.03 -14.14 -14.72
C TYR A 325 -0.39 -14.71 -14.93
N PRO A 326 -0.63 -16.02 -14.77
CA PRO A 326 -1.86 -16.68 -15.21
C PRO A 326 -3.14 -16.18 -14.50
N THR A 327 -3.08 -15.79 -13.23
CA THR A 327 -4.22 -15.26 -12.48
C THR A 327 -4.09 -13.73 -12.29
N MET A 328 -4.91 -13.12 -11.41
CA MET A 328 -4.77 -11.71 -11.07
C MET A 328 -3.51 -11.50 -10.24
N LEU A 329 -2.42 -11.08 -10.85
CA LEU A 329 -1.25 -10.57 -10.15
C LEU A 329 -1.57 -9.17 -9.64
N HIS A 330 -1.66 -9.03 -8.32
CA HIS A 330 -2.07 -7.75 -7.70
C HIS A 330 -0.95 -7.10 -6.89
N ALA A 331 0.19 -7.76 -6.70
CA ALA A 331 1.37 -7.22 -6.02
C ALA A 331 1.93 -5.97 -6.71
N LYS A 332 2.52 -5.05 -5.93
CA LYS A 332 3.23 -3.87 -6.39
C LYS A 332 4.62 -3.88 -5.77
N ALA A 333 5.63 -4.13 -6.61
CA ALA A 333 7.01 -4.17 -6.16
C ALA A 333 7.98 -3.76 -7.28
N PHE A 334 9.12 -3.22 -6.86
CA PHE A 334 10.23 -2.84 -7.74
C PHE A 334 11.52 -3.35 -7.09
N VAL A 335 12.33 -4.10 -7.84
CA VAL A 335 13.65 -4.53 -7.37
C VAL A 335 14.72 -4.00 -8.32
N ARG A 336 15.63 -3.19 -7.79
CA ARG A 336 16.74 -2.62 -8.53
C ARG A 336 18.04 -3.34 -8.19
N ASP A 337 18.71 -3.86 -9.21
CA ASP A 337 20.05 -4.42 -9.17
C ASP A 337 20.26 -5.51 -8.09
N GLY A 338 19.19 -6.21 -7.71
CA GLY A 338 19.21 -7.23 -6.66
C GLY A 338 19.55 -6.69 -5.27
N GLN A 339 19.44 -5.37 -5.05
CA GLN A 339 19.84 -4.70 -3.82
C GLN A 339 18.69 -3.92 -3.17
N GLU A 340 17.95 -3.13 -3.94
CA GLU A 340 16.91 -2.27 -3.41
C GLU A 340 15.52 -2.82 -3.76
N LEU A 341 14.67 -3.01 -2.75
CA LEU A 341 13.27 -3.41 -2.89
C LEU A 341 12.36 -2.26 -2.45
N LEU A 342 11.44 -1.87 -3.31
CA LEU A 342 10.28 -1.03 -2.94
C LEU A 342 9.03 -1.87 -3.12
N ALA A 343 8.23 -2.07 -2.09
CA ALA A 343 6.99 -2.82 -2.19
C ALA A 343 5.90 -2.26 -1.27
N GLY A 344 4.64 -2.34 -1.70
CA GLY A 344 3.49 -1.85 -0.95
C GLY A 344 2.21 -1.77 -1.78
N THR A 345 1.61 -0.58 -1.84
CA THR A 345 0.25 -0.40 -2.36
C THR A 345 0.16 0.34 -3.69
N CYS A 346 1.24 1.03 -4.14
CA CYS A 346 1.18 1.99 -5.23
C CYS A 346 1.16 1.36 -6.63
N ASN A 347 0.06 1.56 -7.35
CA ASN A 347 -0.04 1.15 -8.76
C ASN A 347 0.67 2.13 -9.71
N LEU A 348 1.10 1.65 -10.88
CA LEU A 348 1.68 2.47 -11.96
C LEU A 348 0.58 3.10 -12.85
N GLU A 349 -0.42 3.67 -12.21
CA GLU A 349 -1.50 4.40 -12.88
C GLU A 349 -1.69 5.81 -12.27
N ALA A 350 -2.39 6.68 -13.00
CA ALA A 350 -2.39 8.11 -12.69
C ALA A 350 -2.98 8.47 -11.33
N TRP A 351 -3.99 7.72 -10.85
CA TRP A 351 -4.67 8.04 -9.61
C TRP A 351 -3.85 7.63 -8.39
N SER A 352 -3.27 6.42 -8.42
CA SER A 352 -2.38 5.91 -7.38
C SER A 352 -1.14 6.79 -7.24
N LEU A 353 -0.50 7.11 -8.36
CA LEU A 353 0.71 7.96 -8.36
C LEU A 353 0.46 9.42 -7.92
N ARG A 354 -0.80 9.94 -7.99
CA ARG A 354 -1.04 11.40 -7.84
C ARG A 354 -2.16 11.78 -6.90
N ARG A 355 -3.09 10.87 -6.55
CA ARG A 355 -4.35 11.24 -5.88
C ARG A 355 -4.70 10.41 -4.66
N PHE A 356 -4.29 9.12 -4.61
CA PHE A 356 -4.61 8.25 -3.52
C PHE A 356 -3.65 8.44 -2.34
N PHE A 357 -4.11 8.08 -1.16
CA PHE A 357 -3.19 7.73 -0.09
C PHE A 357 -2.62 6.35 -0.39
N GLU A 358 -1.31 6.27 -0.50
CA GLU A 358 -0.56 5.05 -0.74
C GLU A 358 0.54 4.90 0.30
N ILE A 359 1.04 3.69 0.49
CA ILE A 359 2.15 3.40 1.38
C ILE A 359 2.98 2.25 0.84
N ASP A 360 4.29 2.46 0.77
CA ASP A 360 5.26 1.46 0.37
C ASP A 360 6.43 1.47 1.35
N LEU A 361 7.11 0.34 1.48
CA LEU A 361 8.36 0.21 2.23
C LEU A 361 9.52 0.11 1.23
N LEU A 362 10.48 1.00 1.37
CA LEU A 362 11.76 0.97 0.67
C LEU A 362 12.79 0.28 1.55
N VAL A 363 13.43 -0.77 1.04
CA VAL A 363 14.44 -1.55 1.76
C VAL A 363 15.70 -1.63 0.91
N ASP A 364 16.84 -1.21 1.47
CA ASP A 364 18.15 -1.35 0.82
C ASP A 364 18.91 -2.52 1.43
N SER A 365 18.66 -3.71 0.89
CA SER A 365 19.25 -4.96 1.38
C SER A 365 19.24 -6.05 0.32
N GLY A 366 20.41 -6.48 -0.11
CA GLY A 366 20.56 -7.60 -1.05
C GLY A 366 19.95 -8.90 -0.53
N SER A 367 19.97 -9.15 0.78
CA SER A 367 19.36 -10.34 1.36
C SER A 367 17.82 -10.31 1.28
N VAL A 368 17.20 -9.15 1.46
CA VAL A 368 15.75 -8.98 1.31
C VAL A 368 15.35 -9.04 -0.17
N ALA A 369 16.14 -8.43 -1.06
CA ALA A 369 15.93 -8.53 -2.50
C ALA A 369 16.07 -9.98 -3.00
N ALA A 370 17.02 -10.75 -2.49
CA ALA A 370 17.16 -12.17 -2.79
C ALA A 370 15.98 -12.99 -2.27
N GLN A 371 15.49 -12.70 -1.07
CA GLN A 371 14.28 -13.32 -0.51
C GLN A 371 13.04 -13.04 -1.38
N PHE A 372 12.94 -11.81 -1.93
CA PHE A 372 11.87 -11.46 -2.87
C PHE A 372 12.01 -12.25 -4.19
N ASP A 373 13.21 -12.37 -4.75
CA ASP A 373 13.41 -13.15 -5.97
C ASP A 373 13.05 -14.63 -5.75
N GLU A 374 13.49 -15.23 -4.65
CA GLU A 374 13.21 -16.63 -4.31
C GLU A 374 11.71 -16.90 -4.10
N ARG A 375 11.02 -16.02 -3.38
CA ARG A 375 9.63 -16.26 -2.96
C ARG A 375 8.60 -15.72 -3.96
N PHE A 376 8.96 -14.71 -4.76
CA PHE A 376 8.05 -14.06 -5.70
C PHE A 376 8.53 -14.13 -7.15
N SER A 377 9.68 -13.50 -7.50
CA SER A 377 10.03 -13.30 -8.91
C SER A 377 10.33 -14.61 -9.65
N ALA A 378 11.13 -15.51 -9.08
CA ALA A 378 11.47 -16.78 -9.73
C ALA A 378 10.27 -17.73 -9.86
N PRO A 379 9.42 -17.94 -8.83
CA PRO A 379 8.18 -18.72 -8.97
C PRO A 379 7.20 -18.10 -9.98
N ALA A 380 7.01 -16.76 -9.93
CA ALA A 380 6.11 -16.07 -10.85
C ALA A 380 6.59 -16.18 -12.30
N GLU A 381 7.89 -16.03 -12.55
CA GLU A 381 8.48 -16.20 -13.88
C GLU A 381 8.27 -17.62 -14.43
N ALA A 382 8.41 -18.65 -13.59
CA ALA A 382 8.29 -20.05 -13.98
C ALA A 382 6.88 -20.42 -14.52
N VAL A 383 5.84 -19.71 -14.07
CA VAL A 383 4.44 -19.98 -14.47
C VAL A 383 3.89 -18.93 -15.45
N SER A 384 4.60 -17.83 -15.67
CA SER A 384 4.16 -16.75 -16.55
C SER A 384 4.35 -17.07 -18.02
N SER A 385 3.44 -16.60 -18.85
CA SER A 385 3.57 -16.62 -20.31
C SER A 385 4.29 -15.34 -20.79
N PRO A 386 5.01 -15.39 -21.92
CA PRO A 386 5.55 -14.19 -22.53
C PRO A 386 4.46 -13.20 -22.92
N GLY A 387 4.66 -11.93 -22.63
CA GLY A 387 3.74 -10.87 -23.03
C GLY A 387 3.63 -10.77 -24.54
N ARG A 388 2.43 -10.51 -25.03
CA ARG A 388 2.09 -10.49 -26.45
C ARG A 388 1.85 -9.09 -26.99
N ARG A 389 2.05 -8.91 -28.28
CA ARG A 389 1.62 -7.72 -29.02
C ARG A 389 0.13 -7.82 -29.37
N LEU A 390 -0.54 -6.68 -29.47
CA LEU A 390 -1.88 -6.62 -30.02
C LEU A 390 -1.84 -6.84 -31.54
N GLU A 391 -2.48 -7.88 -32.04
CA GLU A 391 -2.41 -8.29 -33.47
C GLU A 391 -3.52 -7.67 -34.30
N GLY A 392 -4.74 -7.63 -33.81
CA GLY A 392 -5.92 -7.16 -34.53
C GLY A 392 -6.06 -5.63 -34.59
N ALA A 393 -6.52 -5.06 -35.70
CA ALA A 393 -6.78 -3.63 -35.82
C ALA A 393 -7.79 -3.12 -34.77
N LYS A 394 -8.81 -3.90 -34.45
CA LYS A 394 -9.81 -3.58 -33.40
C LYS A 394 -9.19 -3.57 -32.01
N GLU A 395 -8.31 -4.53 -31.70
CA GLU A 395 -7.59 -4.57 -30.42
C GLU A 395 -6.65 -3.38 -30.27
N ARG A 396 -5.88 -3.06 -31.31
CA ARG A 396 -4.99 -1.88 -31.31
C ARG A 396 -5.78 -0.58 -31.14
N ALA A 397 -6.90 -0.42 -31.85
CA ALA A 397 -7.76 0.78 -31.73
C ALA A 397 -8.34 0.90 -30.32
N ARG A 398 -8.83 -0.20 -29.74
CA ARG A 398 -9.32 -0.23 -28.35
C ARG A 398 -8.22 0.10 -27.35
N GLY A 399 -7.06 -0.53 -27.46
CA GLY A 399 -5.91 -0.25 -26.61
C GLY A 399 -5.49 1.21 -26.67
N ALA A 400 -5.38 1.78 -27.87
CA ALA A 400 -5.05 3.19 -28.07
C ALA A 400 -6.08 4.14 -27.42
N ALA A 401 -7.37 3.85 -27.57
CA ALA A 401 -8.45 4.64 -26.95
C ALA A 401 -8.32 4.66 -25.42
N PHE A 402 -8.13 3.49 -24.77
CA PHE A 402 -7.94 3.41 -23.33
C PHE A 402 -6.60 3.98 -22.87
N ALA A 403 -5.53 3.85 -23.65
CA ALA A 403 -4.27 4.51 -23.37
C ALA A 403 -4.39 6.05 -23.41
N LEU A 404 -5.24 6.62 -24.25
CA LEU A 404 -5.55 8.06 -24.23
C LEU A 404 -6.31 8.45 -22.95
N LEU A 405 -7.18 7.59 -22.45
CA LEU A 405 -7.96 7.79 -21.23
C LEU A 405 -7.18 7.42 -19.95
N SER A 406 -5.94 6.93 -20.05
CA SER A 406 -5.13 6.51 -18.90
C SER A 406 -5.00 7.54 -17.77
N PRO A 407 -5.06 8.88 -17.98
CA PRO A 407 -5.11 9.84 -16.88
C PRO A 407 -6.39 9.79 -16.03
N LEU A 408 -7.41 9.07 -16.49
CA LEU A 408 -8.70 8.90 -15.84
C LEU A 408 -8.90 7.47 -15.28
N LEU A 409 -7.94 6.59 -15.51
CA LEU A 409 -7.93 5.19 -15.07
C LEU A 409 -7.12 5.01 -13.79
#